data_d858079e81570659faa87ffa49cdd0e3
#
_entry.id   d858079e81570659faa87ffa49cdd0e3
#
_cell.length_a   1.000
_cell.length_b   1.000
_cell.length_c   1.000
_cell.angle_alpha   90.00
_cell.angle_beta   90.00
_cell.angle_gamma   90.00
#
_symmetry.space_group_name_H-M   'P 1'
#
loop_
_entity.id
_entity.type
_entity.pdbx_description
1 polymer ?
#
loop_
_entity_poly.entity_id
_entity_poly.type
_entity_poly.pdbx_seq_one_letter_code
_entity_poly.pdbx_strand_id
1 'polypeptide(L)'
;MSQYNAQSLEVLEGLEPVRRRPGMYTDTTRPNHLAQEVIDNSVDEALAGYAKTIKVQLHSDGSLSVEDDGRGMPTDIHPEFGQSGIELILTRLHAGGKFSTSNYEVSGGLHGVGISVVNALSTRVEVTVWRDSTQFEMAFENGAAVTSLTETVSPNKRKRGTRVKFWADGSFFDTPKFNVKQLKHNLKAKAVLAAGLTIEFVDDINNEKVVWQFTDGVVEYLNEQLDGLETLPEAPFYYNHEAKAGERAAITFALSWLPDGGTPIQESYVNLIPTAQGGTHVNGLRTGILEALREFCDIHNLLPRNVKLTAEDVWDGVNYILSLKFSEPQFSGQTKERLSSREAAGAVQTLAKDAFSLWLNQHADMGTQIAELAINKAGRRLKSAKKVARKKITQGPALPGKLADCRGDLRDGAELFLVEGDSAGGSAKQARDRHYQAILPLRGKILNTWEVSSDTVLSSQEIHDIAIAIGVDPASDDLSELRYDKICILADADSDGLHIATLICALFVKHFPALVDAGHLFVAMPPLYRVDVGKEVHYALDESELEHILANVPGNKKAQITRFKGLGEMSAEQLRETTMNRDTRRLVQLDMDDMILTNSVMDMLLAKKRASDRKSWLEHKGNLAVI
;
A
#
# COMPACT_ATOMS: atom_id res chain seq x y z
N MET A 1 1.53 -23.10 36.76
CA MET A 1 0.65 -22.87 35.59
C MET A 1 -0.42 -21.89 36.02
N SER A 2 -0.44 -20.66 35.48
CA SER A 2 -1.54 -19.73 35.74
C SER A 2 -2.82 -20.34 35.15
N GLN A 3 -3.83 -20.52 35.97
CA GLN A 3 -5.14 -21.00 35.49
C GLN A 3 -5.73 -19.91 34.62
N TYR A 4 -5.78 -20.16 33.30
CA TYR A 4 -6.51 -19.31 32.37
C TYR A 4 -8.01 -19.53 32.60
N ASN A 5 -8.64 -18.55 33.27
CA ASN A 5 -10.08 -18.60 33.60
C ASN A 5 -10.71 -17.22 33.34
N ALA A 6 -12.01 -17.08 33.54
CA ALA A 6 -12.73 -15.82 33.29
C ALA A 6 -12.18 -14.61 34.07
N GLN A 7 -11.52 -14.82 35.21
CA GLN A 7 -10.87 -13.75 36.01
C GLN A 7 -9.60 -13.20 35.35
N SER A 8 -9.01 -13.96 34.39
CA SER A 8 -7.85 -13.52 33.62
C SER A 8 -8.24 -12.71 32.36
N LEU A 9 -9.55 -12.54 32.08
CA LEU A 9 -10.04 -11.71 30.98
C LEU A 9 -10.03 -10.24 31.41
N GLU A 10 -9.28 -9.43 30.68
CA GLU A 10 -9.23 -7.97 30.84
C GLU A 10 -10.24 -7.32 29.88
N VAL A 11 -11.11 -6.47 30.39
CA VAL A 11 -12.07 -5.68 29.59
C VAL A 11 -11.58 -4.24 29.55
N LEU A 12 -11.35 -3.75 28.35
CA LEU A 12 -10.91 -2.38 28.11
C LEU A 12 -12.13 -1.47 27.88
N GLU A 13 -12.18 -0.33 28.57
CA GLU A 13 -13.28 0.62 28.47
C GLU A 13 -12.84 1.97 27.88
N GLY A 14 -13.79 2.75 27.36
CA GLY A 14 -13.57 4.09 26.84
C GLY A 14 -12.57 4.13 25.68
N LEU A 15 -11.48 4.89 25.81
CA LEU A 15 -10.44 5.05 24.80
C LEU A 15 -9.22 4.15 25.03
N GLU A 16 -9.21 3.33 26.07
CA GLU A 16 -8.09 2.43 26.39
C GLU A 16 -7.81 1.40 25.28
N PRO A 17 -8.81 0.81 24.60
CA PRO A 17 -8.57 -0.08 23.46
C PRO A 17 -7.75 0.57 22.35
N VAL A 18 -7.99 1.87 22.07
CA VAL A 18 -7.26 2.64 21.06
C VAL A 18 -5.79 2.82 21.47
N ARG A 19 -5.54 3.21 22.71
CA ARG A 19 -4.18 3.42 23.23
C ARG A 19 -3.36 2.13 23.31
N ARG A 20 -4.00 0.99 23.60
CA ARG A 20 -3.33 -0.31 23.64
C ARG A 20 -3.06 -0.93 22.29
N ARG A 21 -3.93 -0.67 21.31
CA ARG A 21 -3.87 -1.27 19.96
C ARG A 21 -4.11 -0.20 18.89
N PRO A 22 -3.26 0.84 18.80
CA PRO A 22 -3.50 1.97 17.89
C PRO A 22 -3.58 1.54 16.43
N GLY A 23 -2.81 0.53 16.00
CA GLY A 23 -2.83 0.00 14.62
C GLY A 23 -4.16 -0.62 14.19
N MET A 24 -5.11 -0.89 15.09
CA MET A 24 -6.49 -1.29 14.74
C MET A 24 -7.35 -0.10 14.30
N TYR A 25 -6.96 1.13 14.65
CA TYR A 25 -7.77 2.33 14.49
C TYR A 25 -7.14 3.38 13.57
N THR A 26 -5.83 3.35 13.41
CA THR A 26 -5.08 4.34 12.62
C THR A 26 -3.79 3.73 12.04
N ASP A 27 -3.25 4.39 11.03
CA ASP A 27 -1.87 4.15 10.58
C ASP A 27 -0.91 4.72 11.64
N THR A 28 0.00 3.89 12.14
CA THR A 28 0.97 4.25 13.19
C THR A 28 2.33 4.68 12.65
N THR A 29 2.51 4.73 11.34
CA THR A 29 3.77 5.19 10.74
C THR A 29 3.99 6.69 10.97
N ARG A 30 2.92 7.48 10.80
CA ARG A 30 2.91 8.95 11.00
C ARG A 30 1.52 9.43 11.44
N PRO A 31 1.44 10.62 12.10
CA PRO A 31 0.16 11.16 12.54
C PRO A 31 -0.73 11.72 11.41
N ASN A 32 -0.36 11.51 10.15
CA ASN A 32 -1.13 12.01 8.99
C ASN A 32 -2.58 11.50 8.97
N HIS A 33 -2.81 10.27 9.39
CA HIS A 33 -4.17 9.71 9.42
C HIS A 33 -5.04 10.39 10.50
N LEU A 34 -4.46 10.82 11.65
CA LEU A 34 -5.19 11.64 12.63
C LEU A 34 -5.61 12.98 12.03
N ALA A 35 -4.70 13.64 11.29
CA ALA A 35 -5.04 14.87 10.58
C ALA A 35 -6.17 14.63 9.56
N GLN A 36 -6.12 13.52 8.83
CA GLN A 36 -7.15 13.16 7.85
C GLN A 36 -8.52 13.00 8.50
N GLU A 37 -8.64 12.31 9.65
CA GLU A 37 -9.91 12.14 10.35
C GLU A 37 -10.52 13.49 10.79
N VAL A 38 -9.72 14.46 11.23
CA VAL A 38 -10.21 15.80 11.56
C VAL A 38 -10.62 16.57 10.29
N ILE A 39 -9.81 16.50 9.23
CA ILE A 39 -10.11 17.15 7.94
C ILE A 39 -11.38 16.55 7.32
N ASP A 40 -11.57 15.23 7.37
CA ASP A 40 -12.73 14.54 6.82
C ASP A 40 -14.01 14.96 7.51
N ASN A 41 -13.99 15.28 8.82
CA ASN A 41 -15.14 15.82 9.52
C ASN A 41 -15.55 17.19 8.98
N SER A 42 -14.59 18.07 8.70
CA SER A 42 -14.85 19.39 8.09
C SER A 42 -15.32 19.25 6.63
N VAL A 43 -14.76 18.27 5.90
CA VAL A 43 -15.18 17.96 4.52
C VAL A 43 -16.61 17.40 4.48
N ASP A 44 -17.03 16.62 5.47
CA ASP A 44 -18.42 16.14 5.57
C ASP A 44 -19.41 17.30 5.75
N GLU A 45 -19.04 18.36 6.49
CA GLU A 45 -19.82 19.59 6.56
C GLU A 45 -19.91 20.31 5.20
N ALA A 46 -18.83 20.26 4.40
CA ALA A 46 -18.84 20.82 3.05
C ALA A 46 -19.69 19.98 2.08
N LEU A 47 -19.61 18.64 2.14
CA LEU A 47 -20.46 17.74 1.35
C LEU A 47 -21.95 17.91 1.68
N ALA A 48 -22.26 18.17 2.94
CA ALA A 48 -23.62 18.48 3.40
C ALA A 48 -24.07 19.91 3.05
N GLY A 49 -23.22 20.70 2.40
CA GLY A 49 -23.53 22.08 1.94
C GLY A 49 -23.43 23.15 3.02
N TYR A 50 -22.93 22.84 4.21
CA TYR A 50 -22.88 23.77 5.33
C TYR A 50 -21.54 24.53 5.43
N ALA A 51 -20.42 23.92 5.05
CA ALA A 51 -19.12 24.56 5.03
C ALA A 51 -18.70 24.96 3.62
N LYS A 52 -17.99 26.07 3.48
CA LYS A 52 -17.42 26.59 2.24
C LYS A 52 -15.92 26.80 2.34
N THR A 53 -15.40 26.87 3.56
CA THR A 53 -13.98 27.13 3.81
C THR A 53 -13.46 26.19 4.88
N ILE A 54 -12.33 25.56 4.60
CA ILE A 54 -11.59 24.74 5.55
C ILE A 54 -10.17 25.31 5.64
N LYS A 55 -9.73 25.61 6.87
CA LYS A 55 -8.36 26.04 7.13
C LYS A 55 -7.63 24.97 7.92
N VAL A 56 -6.49 24.51 7.38
CA VAL A 56 -5.57 23.56 8.03
C VAL A 56 -4.28 24.29 8.34
N GLN A 57 -3.83 24.25 9.59
CA GLN A 57 -2.59 24.93 9.99
C GLN A 57 -1.70 23.99 10.78
N LEU A 58 -0.49 23.79 10.29
CA LEU A 58 0.62 23.14 10.98
C LEU A 58 1.40 24.20 11.73
N HIS A 59 1.30 24.17 13.06
CA HIS A 59 1.90 25.16 13.93
C HIS A 59 3.38 24.89 14.18
N SER A 60 4.13 25.92 14.59
CA SER A 60 5.55 25.83 14.91
C SER A 60 5.88 24.88 16.08
N ASP A 61 4.90 24.62 16.96
CA ASP A 61 5.00 23.67 18.06
C ASP A 61 4.73 22.22 17.66
N GLY A 62 4.52 21.96 16.36
CA GLY A 62 4.25 20.63 15.81
C GLY A 62 2.79 20.19 15.93
N SER A 63 1.91 21.00 16.53
CA SER A 63 0.47 20.75 16.55
C SER A 63 -0.18 21.03 15.18
N LEU A 64 -1.33 20.41 14.93
CA LEU A 64 -2.12 20.68 13.74
C LEU A 64 -3.51 21.14 14.15
N SER A 65 -4.02 22.18 13.48
CA SER A 65 -5.41 22.63 13.66
C SER A 65 -6.18 22.60 12.34
N VAL A 66 -7.45 22.22 12.42
CA VAL A 66 -8.42 22.27 11.33
C VAL A 66 -9.60 23.09 11.78
N GLU A 67 -9.96 24.10 10.99
CA GLU A 67 -11.10 24.99 11.22
C GLU A 67 -12.00 24.98 9.99
N ASP A 68 -13.31 24.82 10.19
CA ASP A 68 -14.34 24.96 9.16
C ASP A 68 -15.36 26.05 9.52
N ASP A 69 -16.13 26.48 8.53
CA ASP A 69 -17.23 27.44 8.67
C ASP A 69 -18.61 26.74 8.61
N GLY A 70 -18.69 25.47 9.00
CA GLY A 70 -19.88 24.64 9.02
C GLY A 70 -20.87 24.97 10.14
N ARG A 71 -21.72 24.01 10.51
CA ARG A 71 -22.75 24.19 11.57
C ARG A 71 -22.17 24.28 12.98
N GLY A 72 -20.96 23.77 13.18
CA GLY A 72 -20.38 23.55 14.51
C GLY A 72 -20.85 22.24 15.16
N MET A 73 -19.95 21.60 15.92
CA MET A 73 -20.29 20.40 16.71
C MET A 73 -21.45 20.69 17.66
N PRO A 74 -22.30 19.67 18.03
CA PRO A 74 -23.30 19.81 19.07
C PRO A 74 -22.64 20.18 20.41
N THR A 75 -23.18 21.19 21.07
CA THR A 75 -22.69 21.71 22.37
C THR A 75 -23.64 21.46 23.52
N ASP A 76 -24.89 21.12 23.21
CA ASP A 76 -25.93 20.78 24.17
C ASP A 76 -25.62 19.51 24.97
N ILE A 77 -26.24 19.42 26.14
CA ILE A 77 -26.07 18.26 27.03
C ILE A 77 -26.94 17.10 26.50
N HIS A 78 -26.32 15.95 26.26
CA HIS A 78 -27.05 14.76 25.84
C HIS A 78 -27.93 14.23 27.00
N PRO A 79 -29.24 14.04 26.77
CA PRO A 79 -30.19 13.75 27.84
C PRO A 79 -29.92 12.44 28.59
N GLU A 80 -29.36 11.46 27.94
CA GLU A 80 -29.08 10.13 28.52
C GLU A 80 -27.73 10.08 29.23
N PHE A 81 -26.70 10.72 28.65
CA PHE A 81 -25.32 10.61 29.15
C PHE A 81 -24.90 11.76 30.07
N GLY A 82 -25.66 12.89 30.10
CA GLY A 82 -25.34 14.05 30.93
C GLY A 82 -24.04 14.78 30.56
N GLN A 83 -23.46 14.47 29.39
CA GLN A 83 -22.26 15.07 28.83
C GLN A 83 -22.59 15.98 27.66
N SER A 84 -21.77 16.99 27.41
CA SER A 84 -21.90 17.80 26.20
C SER A 84 -21.66 17.00 24.95
N GLY A 85 -22.23 17.38 23.82
CA GLY A 85 -21.99 16.71 22.54
C GLY A 85 -20.50 16.66 22.19
N ILE A 86 -19.74 17.74 22.46
CA ILE A 86 -18.28 17.77 22.26
C ILE A 86 -17.60 16.70 23.10
N GLU A 87 -17.88 16.63 24.41
CA GLU A 87 -17.27 15.65 25.30
C GLU A 87 -17.60 14.22 24.87
N LEU A 88 -18.87 13.97 24.57
CA LEU A 88 -19.34 12.65 24.16
C LEU A 88 -18.64 12.15 22.90
N ILE A 89 -18.51 13.01 21.88
CA ILE A 89 -17.88 12.67 20.59
C ILE A 89 -16.38 12.43 20.75
N LEU A 90 -15.68 13.15 21.64
CA LEU A 90 -14.24 13.01 21.82
C LEU A 90 -13.86 11.89 22.79
N THR A 91 -14.73 11.50 23.73
CA THR A 91 -14.36 10.52 24.78
C THR A 91 -14.98 9.15 24.60
N ARG A 92 -15.91 8.98 23.66
CA ARG A 92 -16.56 7.69 23.42
C ARG A 92 -16.37 7.21 21.99
N LEU A 93 -16.09 5.94 21.84
CA LEU A 93 -16.10 5.28 20.55
C LEU A 93 -17.56 5.07 20.09
N HIS A 94 -17.76 5.11 18.78
CA HIS A 94 -19.07 4.94 18.16
C HIS A 94 -20.11 5.99 18.60
N ALA A 95 -19.64 7.22 18.88
CA ALA A 95 -20.48 8.37 19.15
C ALA A 95 -20.41 9.36 17.96
N GLY A 96 -21.55 9.77 17.42
CA GLY A 96 -21.58 10.75 16.34
C GLY A 96 -22.94 10.86 15.65
N GLY A 97 -23.19 12.00 15.00
CA GLY A 97 -24.44 12.30 14.28
C GLY A 97 -24.54 11.67 12.87
N LYS A 98 -23.53 10.91 12.44
CA LYS A 98 -23.44 10.31 11.09
C LYS A 98 -24.08 8.92 10.99
N PHE A 99 -24.57 8.36 12.09
CA PHE A 99 -25.35 7.12 12.10
C PHE A 99 -26.79 7.31 11.61
N SER A 100 -27.26 8.56 11.49
CA SER A 100 -28.58 8.91 10.99
C SER A 100 -28.46 9.58 9.62
N THR A 101 -29.13 9.02 8.62
CA THR A 101 -29.22 9.58 7.26
C THR A 101 -29.91 10.94 7.21
N SER A 102 -30.63 11.32 8.27
CA SER A 102 -31.29 12.64 8.38
C SER A 102 -30.30 13.81 8.47
N ASN A 103 -29.08 13.58 8.95
CA ASN A 103 -28.08 14.62 9.15
C ASN A 103 -27.05 14.72 8.02
N TYR A 104 -26.71 13.57 7.39
CA TYR A 104 -25.75 13.47 6.31
C TYR A 104 -26.21 12.40 5.33
N GLU A 105 -26.51 12.80 4.11
CA GLU A 105 -26.90 11.87 3.02
C GLU A 105 -25.66 11.15 2.47
N VAL A 106 -24.54 11.86 2.40
CA VAL A 106 -23.22 11.36 1.99
C VAL A 106 -22.19 11.83 3.01
N SER A 107 -21.42 10.93 3.57
CA SER A 107 -20.33 11.26 4.48
C SER A 107 -19.12 10.32 4.30
N GLY A 108 -17.95 10.82 4.65
CA GLY A 108 -16.72 10.03 4.72
C GLY A 108 -16.56 9.34 6.08
N GLY A 109 -17.03 9.97 7.15
CA GLY A 109 -16.97 9.43 8.52
C GLY A 109 -18.14 8.48 8.81
N LEU A 110 -17.89 7.16 8.80
CA LEU A 110 -18.95 6.14 8.95
C LEU A 110 -18.99 5.46 10.30
N HIS A 111 -17.86 5.40 11.02
CA HIS A 111 -17.72 4.54 12.19
C HIS A 111 -17.91 5.28 13.53
N GLY A 112 -17.94 6.62 13.52
CA GLY A 112 -18.07 7.43 14.74
C GLY A 112 -16.88 7.26 15.71
N VAL A 113 -15.69 6.99 15.19
CA VAL A 113 -14.50 6.76 16.01
C VAL A 113 -13.35 7.72 15.68
N GLY A 114 -13.32 8.38 14.51
CA GLY A 114 -12.17 9.13 14.04
C GLY A 114 -11.69 10.19 15.04
N ILE A 115 -12.57 11.08 15.48
CA ILE A 115 -12.17 12.18 16.38
C ILE A 115 -11.84 11.68 17.80
N SER A 116 -12.45 10.61 18.27
CA SER A 116 -12.13 10.01 19.57
C SER A 116 -10.77 9.27 19.51
N VAL A 117 -10.40 8.70 18.34
CA VAL A 117 -9.05 8.17 18.08
C VAL A 117 -8.02 9.29 18.08
N VAL A 118 -8.32 10.44 17.46
CA VAL A 118 -7.43 11.63 17.53
C VAL A 118 -7.19 12.02 18.97
N ASN A 119 -8.25 12.09 19.80
CA ASN A 119 -8.13 12.42 21.22
C ASN A 119 -7.32 11.38 21.98
N ALA A 120 -7.57 10.08 21.75
CA ALA A 120 -6.88 9.00 22.43
C ALA A 120 -5.34 8.98 22.16
N LEU A 121 -4.93 9.36 20.94
CA LEU A 121 -3.54 9.30 20.47
C LEU A 121 -2.85 10.68 20.44
N SER A 122 -3.42 11.65 21.13
CA SER A 122 -2.86 12.98 21.31
C SER A 122 -2.52 13.25 22.77
N THR A 123 -1.44 13.99 23.02
CA THR A 123 -1.11 14.49 24.35
C THR A 123 -2.12 15.56 24.79
N ARG A 124 -2.60 16.34 23.83
CA ARG A 124 -3.59 17.41 24.07
C ARG A 124 -4.49 17.61 22.85
N VAL A 125 -5.76 17.88 23.07
CA VAL A 125 -6.73 18.32 22.05
C VAL A 125 -7.50 19.52 22.58
N GLU A 126 -7.66 20.54 21.74
CA GLU A 126 -8.45 21.74 22.04
C GLU A 126 -9.53 21.86 20.97
N VAL A 127 -10.78 22.02 21.41
CA VAL A 127 -11.93 22.17 20.54
C VAL A 127 -12.55 23.54 20.80
N THR A 128 -12.74 24.31 19.74
CA THR A 128 -13.51 25.56 19.76
C THR A 128 -14.68 25.43 18.78
N VAL A 129 -15.87 25.71 19.24
CA VAL A 129 -17.09 25.69 18.41
C VAL A 129 -17.76 27.06 18.45
N TRP A 130 -18.11 27.58 17.28
CA TRP A 130 -18.88 28.80 17.13
C TRP A 130 -20.29 28.46 16.65
N ARG A 131 -21.28 28.72 17.50
CA ARG A 131 -22.65 28.39 17.23
C ARG A 131 -23.58 29.40 17.94
N ASP A 132 -24.62 29.84 17.27
CA ASP A 132 -25.65 30.73 17.84
C ASP A 132 -25.08 31.98 18.53
N SER A 133 -24.09 32.61 17.91
CA SER A 133 -23.34 33.77 18.42
C SER A 133 -22.55 33.52 19.71
N THR A 134 -22.39 32.27 20.12
CA THR A 134 -21.60 31.81 21.27
C THR A 134 -20.37 31.07 20.82
N GLN A 135 -19.27 31.23 21.55
CA GLN A 135 -18.06 30.45 21.41
C GLN A 135 -17.97 29.48 22.59
N PHE A 136 -17.84 28.20 22.25
CA PHE A 136 -17.70 27.11 23.21
C PHE A 136 -16.27 26.57 23.11
N GLU A 137 -15.65 26.30 24.25
CA GLU A 137 -14.28 25.76 24.29
C GLU A 137 -14.19 24.62 25.30
N MET A 138 -13.43 23.59 24.92
CA MET A 138 -13.15 22.44 25.76
C MET A 138 -11.77 21.86 25.42
N ALA A 139 -11.03 21.41 26.43
CA ALA A 139 -9.71 20.81 26.26
C ALA A 139 -9.66 19.41 26.86
N PHE A 140 -8.82 18.59 26.23
CA PHE A 140 -8.59 17.19 26.59
C PHE A 140 -7.10 16.92 26.66
N GLU A 141 -6.69 16.05 27.57
CA GLU A 141 -5.32 15.55 27.66
C GLU A 141 -5.33 14.03 27.79
N ASN A 142 -4.51 13.37 26.95
CA ASN A 142 -4.39 11.92 26.93
C ASN A 142 -5.73 11.16 26.84
N GLY A 143 -6.70 11.74 26.10
CA GLY A 143 -8.03 11.16 25.91
C GLY A 143 -9.08 11.56 26.94
N ALA A 144 -8.73 12.23 28.02
CA ALA A 144 -9.65 12.65 29.08
C ALA A 144 -9.92 14.16 29.03
N ALA A 145 -11.17 14.57 29.34
CA ALA A 145 -11.51 15.99 29.47
C ALA A 145 -10.78 16.60 30.67
N VAL A 146 -10.07 17.72 30.46
CA VAL A 146 -9.35 18.45 31.50
C VAL A 146 -9.98 19.80 31.84
N THR A 147 -10.90 20.27 31.00
CA THR A 147 -11.73 21.45 31.27
C THR A 147 -13.20 21.10 31.13
N SER A 148 -14.05 21.79 31.88
CA SER A 148 -15.47 21.80 31.57
C SER A 148 -15.73 22.64 30.31
N LEU A 149 -16.85 22.40 29.64
CA LEU A 149 -17.29 23.23 28.52
C LEU A 149 -17.47 24.69 29.01
N THR A 150 -16.72 25.61 28.41
CA THR A 150 -16.81 27.04 28.68
C THR A 150 -17.59 27.74 27.57
N GLU A 151 -18.39 28.71 27.94
CA GLU A 151 -19.21 29.49 27.02
C GLU A 151 -18.82 30.97 27.14
N THR A 152 -18.53 31.57 25.98
CA THR A 152 -18.26 33.00 25.86
C THR A 152 -19.04 33.61 24.70
N VAL A 153 -19.34 34.88 24.76
CA VAL A 153 -19.94 35.56 23.61
C VAL A 153 -18.94 35.62 22.48
N SER A 154 -19.31 35.11 21.31
CA SER A 154 -18.43 35.14 20.16
C SER A 154 -18.04 36.57 19.78
N PRO A 155 -16.75 36.90 19.63
CA PRO A 155 -16.32 38.22 19.17
C PRO A 155 -16.89 38.58 17.78
N ASN A 156 -17.16 37.59 16.96
CA ASN A 156 -17.83 37.71 15.68
C ASN A 156 -19.16 36.91 15.72
N LYS A 157 -20.27 37.61 15.92
CA LYS A 157 -21.60 37.00 16.01
C LYS A 157 -22.06 36.24 14.77
N ARG A 158 -21.39 36.42 13.62
CA ARG A 158 -21.66 35.69 12.37
C ARG A 158 -20.73 34.47 12.18
N LYS A 159 -19.69 34.34 13.01
CA LYS A 159 -18.79 33.21 12.96
C LYS A 159 -19.53 31.94 13.40
N ARG A 160 -19.40 30.89 12.61
CA ARG A 160 -19.90 29.55 12.89
C ARG A 160 -18.83 28.53 12.47
N GLY A 161 -18.97 27.32 12.95
CA GLY A 161 -18.08 26.22 12.59
C GLY A 161 -17.36 25.60 13.77
N THR A 162 -16.40 24.76 13.48
CA THR A 162 -15.59 24.06 14.47
C THR A 162 -14.12 24.25 14.18
N ARG A 163 -13.31 24.40 15.24
CA ARG A 163 -11.85 24.27 15.18
C ARG A 163 -11.41 23.18 16.14
N VAL A 164 -10.67 22.22 15.63
CA VAL A 164 -9.97 21.20 16.41
C VAL A 164 -8.48 21.41 16.26
N LYS A 165 -7.76 21.58 17.37
CA LYS A 165 -6.29 21.63 17.42
C LYS A 165 -5.81 20.48 18.27
N PHE A 166 -4.81 19.72 17.77
CA PHE A 166 -4.29 18.56 18.48
C PHE A 166 -2.77 18.45 18.39
N TRP A 167 -2.19 17.86 19.41
CA TRP A 167 -0.78 17.51 19.52
C TRP A 167 -0.66 16.00 19.54
N ALA A 168 -0.29 15.40 18.41
CA ALA A 168 -0.13 13.96 18.33
C ALA A 168 0.93 13.47 19.33
N ASP A 169 0.63 12.39 20.05
CA ASP A 169 1.56 11.77 20.97
C ASP A 169 2.56 10.92 20.18
N GLY A 170 3.81 11.39 20.12
CA GLY A 170 4.88 10.75 19.36
C GLY A 170 5.19 9.32 19.78
N SER A 171 4.75 8.88 20.97
CA SER A 171 4.98 7.51 21.45
C SER A 171 4.18 6.45 20.68
N PHE A 172 3.16 6.85 19.94
CA PHE A 172 2.32 5.94 19.15
C PHE A 172 2.73 5.83 17.68
N PHE A 173 3.71 6.63 17.22
CA PHE A 173 4.06 6.72 15.80
C PHE A 173 5.55 6.45 15.59
N ASP A 174 5.89 5.69 14.54
CA ASP A 174 7.27 5.43 14.13
C ASP A 174 8.01 6.75 13.85
N THR A 175 7.30 7.70 13.24
CA THR A 175 7.80 9.06 12.99
C THR A 175 6.76 10.07 13.48
N PRO A 176 7.06 10.87 14.52
CA PRO A 176 6.08 11.79 15.12
C PRO A 176 5.77 13.04 14.29
N LYS A 177 6.47 13.23 13.16
CA LYS A 177 6.29 14.40 12.28
C LYS A 177 5.31 14.11 11.15
N PHE A 178 4.47 15.10 10.84
CA PHE A 178 3.58 15.03 9.68
C PHE A 178 4.38 14.97 8.36
N ASN A 179 3.90 14.15 7.41
CA ASN A 179 4.33 14.22 6.01
C ASN A 179 3.56 15.36 5.32
N VAL A 180 4.18 16.52 5.27
CA VAL A 180 3.57 17.76 4.71
C VAL A 180 3.23 17.60 3.22
N LYS A 181 4.07 16.89 2.45
CA LYS A 181 3.82 16.66 1.02
C LYS A 181 2.52 15.87 0.80
N GLN A 182 2.35 14.79 1.56
CA GLN A 182 1.14 13.98 1.50
C GLN A 182 -0.10 14.75 1.99
N LEU A 183 0.06 15.55 3.06
CA LEU A 183 -1.02 16.39 3.57
C LEU A 183 -1.49 17.40 2.52
N LYS A 184 -0.58 18.11 1.87
CA LYS A 184 -0.88 19.05 0.78
C LYS A 184 -1.56 18.37 -0.40
N HIS A 185 -1.06 17.20 -0.83
CA HIS A 185 -1.66 16.43 -1.91
C HIS A 185 -3.12 16.06 -1.59
N ASN A 186 -3.38 15.53 -0.40
CA ASN A 186 -4.73 15.17 0.04
C ASN A 186 -5.66 16.38 0.13
N LEU A 187 -5.18 17.52 0.64
CA LEU A 187 -5.96 18.77 0.72
C LEU A 187 -6.29 19.32 -0.66
N LYS A 188 -5.31 19.33 -1.56
CA LYS A 188 -5.51 19.77 -2.95
C LYS A 188 -6.54 18.88 -3.65
N ALA A 189 -6.44 17.55 -3.52
CA ALA A 189 -7.40 16.61 -4.08
C ALA A 189 -8.82 16.86 -3.57
N LYS A 190 -8.99 17.12 -2.26
CA LYS A 190 -10.30 17.45 -1.69
C LYS A 190 -10.89 18.76 -2.26
N ALA A 191 -10.07 19.78 -2.44
CA ALA A 191 -10.50 21.04 -3.07
C ALA A 191 -10.92 20.84 -4.54
N VAL A 192 -10.17 20.02 -5.28
CA VAL A 192 -10.45 19.64 -6.67
C VAL A 192 -11.80 18.92 -6.80
N LEU A 193 -12.07 17.97 -5.88
CA LEU A 193 -13.24 17.09 -5.94
C LEU A 193 -14.51 17.72 -5.34
N ALA A 194 -14.35 18.77 -4.54
CA ALA A 194 -15.45 19.53 -3.93
C ALA A 194 -15.55 20.92 -4.57
N ALA A 195 -16.21 21.01 -5.73
CA ALA A 195 -16.34 22.26 -6.47
C ALA A 195 -16.83 23.41 -5.59
N GLY A 196 -16.12 24.53 -5.59
CA GLY A 196 -16.43 25.72 -4.82
C GLY A 196 -15.96 25.71 -3.36
N LEU A 197 -15.43 24.59 -2.85
CA LEU A 197 -14.80 24.53 -1.53
C LEU A 197 -13.43 25.22 -1.57
N THR A 198 -13.21 26.13 -0.62
CA THR A 198 -11.89 26.76 -0.42
C THR A 198 -11.15 26.03 0.68
N ILE A 199 -9.95 25.54 0.39
CA ILE A 199 -9.06 24.92 1.39
C ILE A 199 -7.79 25.79 1.50
N GLU A 200 -7.55 26.29 2.72
CA GLU A 200 -6.34 27.03 3.06
C GLU A 200 -5.40 26.14 3.89
N PHE A 201 -4.16 26.01 3.45
CA PHE A 201 -3.12 25.33 4.22
C PHE A 201 -2.04 26.35 4.64
N VAL A 202 -1.72 26.38 5.92
CA VAL A 202 -0.69 27.22 6.52
C VAL A 202 0.33 26.33 7.22
N ASP A 203 1.59 26.46 6.86
CA ASP A 203 2.72 25.77 7.49
C ASP A 203 3.60 26.83 8.19
N ASP A 204 3.43 26.95 9.51
CA ASP A 204 4.21 27.91 10.31
C ASP A 204 5.67 27.49 10.45
N ILE A 205 5.99 26.18 10.23
CA ILE A 205 7.36 25.67 10.32
C ILE A 205 8.18 26.13 9.13
N ASN A 206 7.59 26.04 7.92
CA ASN A 206 8.25 26.42 6.67
C ASN A 206 7.85 27.83 6.19
N ASN A 207 7.02 28.54 6.93
CA ASN A 207 6.45 29.85 6.60
C ASN A 207 5.79 29.86 5.21
N GLU A 208 4.94 28.87 4.96
CA GLU A 208 4.28 28.65 3.69
C GLU A 208 2.75 28.76 3.86
N LYS A 209 2.11 29.40 2.88
CA LYS A 209 0.65 29.46 2.79
C LYS A 209 0.21 29.12 1.39
N VAL A 210 -0.73 28.17 1.26
CA VAL A 210 -1.32 27.76 -0.01
C VAL A 210 -2.84 27.78 0.14
N VAL A 211 -3.52 28.23 -0.93
CA VAL A 211 -4.98 28.23 -1.01
C VAL A 211 -5.40 27.53 -2.29
N TRP A 212 -6.33 26.58 -2.17
CA TRP A 212 -6.92 25.89 -3.30
C TRP A 212 -8.42 26.13 -3.35
N GLN A 213 -8.91 26.44 -4.54
CA GLN A 213 -10.32 26.54 -4.87
C GLN A 213 -10.48 26.24 -6.36
N PHE A 214 -11.33 25.30 -6.71
CA PHE A 214 -11.57 24.88 -8.09
C PHE A 214 -13.07 24.93 -8.40
N THR A 215 -13.40 25.21 -9.66
CA THR A 215 -14.79 25.14 -10.16
C THR A 215 -15.02 23.88 -10.99
N ASP A 216 -14.05 23.52 -11.84
CA ASP A 216 -14.06 22.30 -12.68
C ASP A 216 -12.76 21.51 -12.50
N GLY A 217 -12.40 21.25 -11.24
CA GLY A 217 -11.04 20.91 -10.85
C GLY A 217 -10.50 19.57 -11.34
N VAL A 218 -11.33 18.58 -11.67
CA VAL A 218 -10.84 17.22 -11.97
C VAL A 218 -10.02 17.19 -13.26
N VAL A 219 -10.48 17.87 -14.31
CA VAL A 219 -9.76 17.95 -15.60
C VAL A 219 -8.50 18.80 -15.48
N GLU A 220 -8.62 19.96 -14.83
CA GLU A 220 -7.48 20.87 -14.58
C GLU A 220 -6.39 20.16 -13.77
N TYR A 221 -6.78 19.47 -12.71
CA TYR A 221 -5.87 18.70 -11.87
C TYR A 221 -5.18 17.58 -12.63
N LEU A 222 -5.92 16.80 -13.44
CA LEU A 222 -5.33 15.74 -14.25
C LEU A 222 -4.35 16.30 -15.27
N ASN A 223 -4.70 17.39 -15.96
CA ASN A 223 -3.81 18.06 -16.90
C ASN A 223 -2.54 18.60 -16.24
N GLU A 224 -2.66 19.19 -15.04
CA GLU A 224 -1.50 19.66 -14.28
C GLU A 224 -0.54 18.53 -13.91
N GLN A 225 -1.09 17.35 -13.54
CA GLN A 225 -0.28 16.17 -13.22
C GLN A 225 0.39 15.54 -14.46
N LEU A 226 -0.18 15.76 -15.64
CA LEU A 226 0.29 15.24 -16.93
C LEU A 226 1.04 16.28 -17.76
N ASP A 227 1.36 17.43 -17.17
CA ASP A 227 2.05 18.52 -17.88
C ASP A 227 3.33 18.03 -18.56
N GLY A 228 3.47 18.38 -19.84
CA GLY A 228 4.60 17.96 -20.68
C GLY A 228 4.53 16.52 -21.21
N LEU A 229 3.45 15.76 -20.97
CA LEU A 229 3.23 14.43 -21.52
C LEU A 229 2.22 14.49 -22.67
N GLU A 230 2.46 13.71 -23.73
CA GLU A 230 1.47 13.52 -24.79
C GLU A 230 0.37 12.59 -24.29
N THR A 231 -0.88 13.03 -24.40
CA THR A 231 -2.06 12.28 -23.93
C THR A 231 -3.07 12.06 -25.07
N LEU A 232 -3.81 10.97 -24.96
CA LEU A 232 -4.89 10.61 -25.91
C LEU A 232 -6.18 10.37 -25.10
N PRO A 233 -7.24 11.17 -25.27
CA PRO A 233 -7.27 12.44 -26.00
C PRO A 233 -6.39 13.51 -25.33
N GLU A 234 -6.04 14.55 -26.08
CA GLU A 234 -5.29 15.71 -25.56
C GLU A 234 -6.07 16.40 -24.42
N ALA A 235 -7.36 16.65 -24.60
CA ALA A 235 -8.26 17.03 -23.53
C ALA A 235 -8.89 15.77 -22.93
N PRO A 236 -8.67 15.45 -21.64
CA PRO A 236 -9.21 14.25 -21.02
C PRO A 236 -10.72 14.09 -21.22
N PHE A 237 -11.19 12.87 -21.46
CA PHE A 237 -12.60 12.58 -21.39
C PHE A 237 -13.10 12.83 -19.97
N TYR A 238 -14.11 13.68 -19.84
CA TYR A 238 -14.69 14.07 -18.58
C TYR A 238 -16.17 13.70 -18.53
N TYR A 239 -16.61 13.19 -17.39
CA TYR A 239 -18.00 12.92 -17.11
C TYR A 239 -18.35 13.26 -15.68
N ASN A 240 -19.49 13.90 -15.50
CA ASN A 240 -20.09 14.20 -14.20
C ASN A 240 -21.54 13.79 -14.18
N HIS A 241 -21.94 13.00 -13.20
CA HIS A 241 -23.31 12.60 -12.93
C HIS A 241 -23.65 12.94 -11.48
N GLU A 242 -24.59 13.84 -11.30
CA GLU A 242 -25.19 14.15 -10.00
C GLU A 242 -26.29 13.12 -9.71
N ALA A 243 -26.32 12.59 -8.48
CA ALA A 243 -27.36 11.64 -8.08
C ALA A 243 -28.76 12.29 -8.10
N LYS A 244 -29.72 11.64 -8.76
CA LYS A 244 -31.12 12.03 -8.73
C LYS A 244 -31.80 11.42 -7.50
N ALA A 245 -32.97 11.91 -7.17
CA ALA A 245 -33.77 11.38 -6.06
C ALA A 245 -33.97 9.85 -6.22
N GLY A 246 -33.50 9.10 -5.23
CA GLY A 246 -33.53 7.64 -5.23
C GLY A 246 -32.29 6.94 -5.81
N GLU A 247 -31.34 7.67 -6.40
CA GLU A 247 -30.05 7.13 -6.80
C GLU A 247 -29.07 7.19 -5.63
N ARG A 248 -28.25 6.13 -5.49
CA ARG A 248 -27.28 6.01 -4.37
C ARG A 248 -25.87 6.47 -4.74
N ALA A 249 -25.62 6.80 -6.01
CA ALA A 249 -24.31 7.10 -6.53
C ALA A 249 -24.29 8.35 -7.39
N ALA A 250 -23.43 9.31 -7.07
CA ALA A 250 -22.97 10.35 -7.98
C ALA A 250 -21.52 10.07 -8.36
N ILE A 251 -21.15 10.28 -9.61
CA ILE A 251 -19.83 9.94 -10.13
C ILE A 251 -19.26 11.10 -10.94
N THR A 252 -18.01 11.41 -10.69
CA THR A 252 -17.22 12.33 -11.52
C THR A 252 -15.92 11.65 -11.87
N PHE A 253 -15.56 11.62 -13.16
CA PHE A 253 -14.26 11.09 -13.54
C PHE A 253 -13.71 11.77 -14.80
N ALA A 254 -12.37 11.75 -14.91
CA ALA A 254 -11.64 12.13 -16.10
C ALA A 254 -10.70 11.01 -16.50
N LEU A 255 -10.54 10.80 -17.82
CA LEU A 255 -9.71 9.74 -18.41
C LEU A 255 -8.86 10.28 -19.55
N SER A 256 -7.62 9.79 -19.64
CA SER A 256 -6.77 9.89 -20.84
C SER A 256 -5.79 8.70 -20.87
N TRP A 257 -5.12 8.50 -21.99
CA TRP A 257 -4.10 7.45 -22.16
C TRP A 257 -2.75 8.07 -22.47
N LEU A 258 -1.67 7.38 -22.08
CA LEU A 258 -0.29 7.69 -22.48
C LEU A 258 0.10 6.77 -23.65
N PRO A 259 0.06 7.24 -24.91
CA PRO A 259 0.34 6.40 -26.07
C PRO A 259 1.78 5.92 -26.09
N ASP A 260 2.73 6.77 -25.69
CA ASP A 260 4.16 6.48 -25.67
C ASP A 260 4.64 5.77 -24.38
N GLY A 261 3.71 5.44 -23.48
CA GLY A 261 4.01 4.87 -22.18
C GLY A 261 4.41 5.93 -21.15
N GLY A 262 4.71 5.49 -19.94
CA GLY A 262 5.03 6.35 -18.80
C GLY A 262 4.37 5.82 -17.53
N THR A 263 4.54 6.55 -16.42
CA THR A 263 3.85 6.22 -15.16
C THR A 263 2.47 6.88 -15.18
N PRO A 264 1.39 6.10 -15.24
CA PRO A 264 0.05 6.68 -15.29
C PRO A 264 -0.36 7.28 -13.94
N ILE A 265 -1.17 8.31 -13.99
CA ILE A 265 -1.84 8.90 -12.83
C ILE A 265 -3.15 8.14 -12.61
N GLN A 266 -3.28 7.48 -11.45
CA GLN A 266 -4.44 6.65 -11.14
C GLN A 266 -4.91 6.95 -9.73
N GLU A 267 -5.89 7.83 -9.60
CA GLU A 267 -6.43 8.24 -8.32
C GLU A 267 -7.92 7.95 -8.24
N SER A 268 -8.35 7.42 -7.10
CA SER A 268 -9.76 7.17 -6.83
C SER A 268 -10.16 7.61 -5.45
N TYR A 269 -11.40 8.08 -5.33
CA TYR A 269 -11.94 8.68 -4.13
C TYR A 269 -13.39 8.22 -3.91
N VAL A 270 -13.74 7.99 -2.66
CA VAL A 270 -15.12 7.71 -2.25
C VAL A 270 -15.50 8.67 -1.13
N ASN A 271 -16.54 9.50 -1.34
CA ASN A 271 -16.93 10.58 -0.42
C ASN A 271 -15.73 11.47 -0.05
N LEU A 272 -14.90 11.82 -1.05
CA LEU A 272 -13.66 12.61 -0.95
C LEU A 272 -12.55 11.96 -0.10
N ILE A 273 -12.68 10.69 0.27
CA ILE A 273 -11.64 9.89 0.91
C ILE A 273 -10.81 9.20 -0.18
N PRO A 274 -9.47 9.34 -0.17
CA PRO A 274 -8.63 8.64 -1.13
C PRO A 274 -8.67 7.13 -0.90
N THR A 275 -8.90 6.37 -1.98
CA THR A 275 -8.88 4.92 -1.97
C THR A 275 -7.65 4.43 -2.70
N ALA A 276 -6.49 4.48 -2.00
CA ALA A 276 -5.18 4.17 -2.58
C ALA A 276 -5.09 2.73 -3.16
N GLN A 277 -5.84 1.80 -2.59
CA GLN A 277 -5.95 0.42 -3.08
C GLN A 277 -7.17 0.19 -3.99
N GLY A 278 -7.81 1.26 -4.46
CA GLY A 278 -8.96 1.21 -5.35
C GLY A 278 -10.19 0.55 -4.71
N GLY A 279 -10.74 -0.45 -5.38
CA GLY A 279 -11.90 -1.19 -4.90
C GLY A 279 -12.97 -1.41 -5.97
N THR A 280 -14.19 -1.70 -5.52
CA THR A 280 -15.31 -2.06 -6.41
C THR A 280 -15.67 -0.96 -7.42
N HIS A 281 -15.58 0.32 -7.05
CA HIS A 281 -15.84 1.45 -7.95
C HIS A 281 -14.82 1.54 -9.09
N VAL A 282 -13.53 1.31 -8.81
CA VAL A 282 -12.48 1.27 -9.84
C VAL A 282 -12.71 0.08 -10.78
N ASN A 283 -13.08 -1.07 -10.23
CA ASN A 283 -13.43 -2.24 -11.04
C ASN A 283 -14.64 -1.96 -11.94
N GLY A 284 -15.65 -1.26 -11.43
CA GLY A 284 -16.80 -0.81 -12.19
C GLY A 284 -16.40 0.10 -13.37
N LEU A 285 -15.56 1.11 -13.11
CA LEU A 285 -15.02 1.99 -14.15
C LEU A 285 -14.27 1.19 -15.22
N ARG A 286 -13.36 0.30 -14.79
CA ARG A 286 -12.58 -0.56 -15.70
C ARG A 286 -13.46 -1.40 -16.61
N THR A 287 -14.49 -2.00 -16.05
CA THR A 287 -15.42 -2.85 -16.81
C THR A 287 -16.27 -2.02 -17.77
N GLY A 288 -16.83 -0.88 -17.32
CA GLY A 288 -17.65 0.00 -18.14
C GLY A 288 -16.90 0.56 -19.34
N ILE A 289 -15.69 1.06 -19.14
CA ILE A 289 -14.84 1.59 -20.23
C ILE A 289 -14.46 0.47 -21.22
N LEU A 290 -14.11 -0.73 -20.73
CA LEU A 290 -13.80 -1.88 -21.58
C LEU A 290 -15.00 -2.29 -22.44
N GLU A 291 -16.19 -2.37 -21.86
CA GLU A 291 -17.42 -2.74 -22.57
C GLU A 291 -17.78 -1.71 -23.64
N ALA A 292 -17.71 -0.42 -23.30
CA ALA A 292 -17.96 0.67 -24.24
C ALA A 292 -16.99 0.62 -25.43
N LEU A 293 -15.69 0.42 -25.17
CA LEU A 293 -14.70 0.36 -26.25
C LEU A 293 -14.86 -0.89 -27.12
N ARG A 294 -15.23 -2.04 -26.53
CA ARG A 294 -15.54 -3.25 -27.30
C ARG A 294 -16.73 -3.05 -28.21
N GLU A 295 -17.81 -2.47 -27.69
CA GLU A 295 -19.03 -2.17 -28.48
C GLU A 295 -18.72 -1.21 -29.62
N PHE A 296 -17.93 -0.17 -29.37
CA PHE A 296 -17.46 0.75 -30.41
C PHE A 296 -16.64 0.04 -31.49
N CYS A 297 -15.69 -0.82 -31.08
CA CYS A 297 -14.89 -1.61 -32.01
C CYS A 297 -15.73 -2.56 -32.87
N ASP A 298 -16.76 -3.17 -32.28
CA ASP A 298 -17.66 -4.07 -32.99
C ASP A 298 -18.52 -3.31 -34.03
N ILE A 299 -19.09 -2.16 -33.65
CA ILE A 299 -19.90 -1.30 -34.54
C ILE A 299 -19.07 -0.81 -35.73
N HIS A 300 -17.82 -0.39 -35.48
CA HIS A 300 -16.95 0.17 -36.52
C HIS A 300 -16.06 -0.89 -37.21
N ASN A 301 -16.23 -2.17 -36.90
CA ASN A 301 -15.45 -3.30 -37.47
C ASN A 301 -13.94 -3.12 -37.35
N LEU A 302 -13.46 -2.60 -36.22
CA LEU A 302 -12.03 -2.28 -35.99
C LEU A 302 -11.22 -3.50 -35.52
N LEU A 303 -11.86 -4.53 -34.95
CA LEU A 303 -11.15 -5.68 -34.39
C LEU A 303 -10.62 -6.61 -35.48
N PRO A 304 -9.30 -6.89 -35.50
CA PRO A 304 -8.75 -7.94 -36.36
C PRO A 304 -9.32 -9.32 -35.98
N ARG A 305 -9.37 -10.25 -36.96
CA ARG A 305 -9.81 -11.63 -36.71
C ARG A 305 -9.02 -12.26 -35.55
N ASN A 306 -9.74 -12.86 -34.60
CA ASN A 306 -9.19 -13.52 -33.39
C ASN A 306 -8.53 -12.60 -32.37
N VAL A 307 -8.74 -11.30 -32.42
CA VAL A 307 -8.34 -10.36 -31.36
C VAL A 307 -9.56 -10.08 -30.49
N LYS A 308 -9.42 -10.28 -29.18
CA LYS A 308 -10.39 -9.88 -28.17
C LYS A 308 -9.69 -8.96 -27.18
N LEU A 309 -10.21 -7.76 -27.00
CA LEU A 309 -9.70 -6.82 -26.02
C LEU A 309 -9.95 -7.33 -24.59
N THR A 310 -8.95 -7.23 -23.75
CA THR A 310 -9.05 -7.49 -22.29
C THR A 310 -8.99 -6.18 -21.52
N ALA A 311 -9.30 -6.21 -20.24
CA ALA A 311 -9.18 -5.03 -19.40
C ALA A 311 -7.73 -4.49 -19.39
N GLU A 312 -6.74 -5.35 -19.40
CA GLU A 312 -5.31 -4.96 -19.42
C GLU A 312 -4.95 -4.19 -20.68
N ASP A 313 -5.46 -4.60 -21.86
CA ASP A 313 -5.16 -3.93 -23.13
C ASP A 313 -5.67 -2.49 -23.16
N VAL A 314 -6.79 -2.23 -22.47
CA VAL A 314 -7.42 -0.92 -22.39
C VAL A 314 -6.80 -0.06 -21.27
N TRP A 315 -6.49 -0.69 -20.12
CA TRP A 315 -6.03 0.03 -18.91
C TRP A 315 -4.53 0.25 -18.83
N ASP A 316 -3.74 -0.35 -19.68
CA ASP A 316 -2.32 -0.04 -19.76
C ASP A 316 -2.11 1.42 -20.19
N GLY A 317 -1.40 2.21 -19.37
CA GLY A 317 -1.16 3.65 -19.60
C GLY A 317 -2.39 4.55 -19.45
N VAL A 318 -3.47 4.09 -18.79
CA VAL A 318 -4.65 4.93 -18.50
C VAL A 318 -4.36 5.84 -17.31
N ASN A 319 -4.53 7.14 -17.53
CA ASN A 319 -4.65 8.12 -16.47
C ASN A 319 -6.10 8.29 -16.10
N TYR A 320 -6.41 8.29 -14.83
CA TYR A 320 -7.76 8.62 -14.37
C TYR A 320 -7.78 9.27 -13.00
N ILE A 321 -8.78 10.09 -12.81
CA ILE A 321 -9.25 10.53 -11.51
C ILE A 321 -10.71 10.14 -11.43
N LEU A 322 -11.08 9.37 -10.42
CA LEU A 322 -12.43 8.88 -10.17
C LEU A 322 -12.91 9.34 -8.79
N SER A 323 -13.99 10.09 -8.75
CA SER A 323 -14.69 10.46 -7.52
C SER A 323 -16.07 9.84 -7.51
N LEU A 324 -16.35 9.05 -6.49
CA LEU A 324 -17.66 8.46 -6.22
C LEU A 324 -18.23 9.06 -4.93
N LYS A 325 -19.40 9.69 -5.00
CA LYS A 325 -20.23 9.98 -3.82
C LYS A 325 -21.24 8.84 -3.70
N PHE A 326 -21.21 8.14 -2.58
CA PHE A 326 -22.01 6.93 -2.38
C PHE A 326 -22.59 6.91 -0.96
N SER A 327 -23.89 6.62 -0.86
CA SER A 327 -24.53 6.46 0.43
C SER A 327 -24.12 5.14 1.07
N GLU A 328 -23.70 5.17 2.34
CA GLU A 328 -23.32 4.01 3.14
C GLU A 328 -22.20 3.14 2.50
N PRO A 329 -21.04 3.71 2.14
CA PRO A 329 -19.96 2.93 1.59
C PRO A 329 -19.35 1.98 2.63
N GLN A 330 -18.97 0.78 2.20
CA GLN A 330 -18.24 -0.19 3.02
C GLN A 330 -16.79 -0.28 2.54
N PHE A 331 -15.85 -0.24 3.48
CA PHE A 331 -14.42 -0.33 3.21
C PHE A 331 -13.81 -1.60 3.82
N SER A 332 -12.67 -2.05 3.27
CA SER A 332 -11.97 -3.24 3.75
C SER A 332 -11.19 -3.04 5.06
N GLY A 333 -11.15 -1.84 5.63
CA GLY A 333 -10.43 -1.52 6.87
C GLY A 333 -10.72 -0.10 7.35
N GLN A 334 -10.20 0.23 8.53
CA GLN A 334 -10.42 1.53 9.17
C GLN A 334 -9.77 2.69 8.40
N THR A 335 -8.63 2.46 7.75
CA THR A 335 -7.93 3.46 6.91
C THR A 335 -8.67 3.80 5.61
N LYS A 336 -9.74 3.06 5.29
CA LYS A 336 -10.65 3.29 4.16
C LYS A 336 -9.97 3.27 2.77
N GLU A 337 -8.83 2.61 2.65
CA GLU A 337 -8.03 2.59 1.42
C GLU A 337 -8.67 1.83 0.26
N ARG A 338 -9.63 0.94 0.54
CA ARG A 338 -10.28 0.10 -0.47
C ARG A 338 -11.79 0.00 -0.25
N LEU A 339 -12.57 0.37 -1.28
CA LEU A 339 -14.02 0.19 -1.27
C LEU A 339 -14.40 -1.28 -1.51
N SER A 340 -15.29 -1.81 -0.68
CA SER A 340 -15.80 -3.19 -0.79
C SER A 340 -17.29 -3.30 -1.17
N SER A 341 -18.04 -2.19 -1.20
CA SER A 341 -19.47 -2.17 -1.57
C SER A 341 -19.70 -2.72 -2.97
N ARG A 342 -20.37 -3.88 -3.11
CA ARG A 342 -20.60 -4.53 -4.42
C ARG A 342 -21.49 -3.69 -5.33
N GLU A 343 -22.50 -3.01 -4.78
CA GLU A 343 -23.45 -2.18 -5.53
C GLU A 343 -22.76 -1.02 -6.26
N ALA A 344 -21.70 -0.47 -5.67
CA ALA A 344 -20.91 0.58 -6.29
C ALA A 344 -20.30 0.16 -7.63
N ALA A 345 -19.87 -1.10 -7.76
CA ALA A 345 -19.31 -1.61 -9.02
C ALA A 345 -20.32 -1.52 -10.16
N GLY A 346 -21.55 -2.00 -9.95
CA GLY A 346 -22.60 -1.98 -10.97
C GLY A 346 -23.04 -0.56 -11.35
N ALA A 347 -23.19 0.32 -10.36
CA ALA A 347 -23.57 1.71 -10.58
C ALA A 347 -22.52 2.44 -11.43
N VAL A 348 -21.24 2.33 -11.04
CA VAL A 348 -20.13 2.96 -11.78
C VAL A 348 -19.95 2.36 -13.16
N GLN A 349 -20.08 1.03 -13.31
CA GLN A 349 -19.97 0.34 -14.59
C GLN A 349 -21.01 0.87 -15.58
N THR A 350 -22.29 0.94 -15.18
CA THR A 350 -23.37 1.40 -16.07
C THR A 350 -23.15 2.85 -16.49
N LEU A 351 -22.94 3.75 -15.52
CA LEU A 351 -22.75 5.18 -15.81
C LEU A 351 -21.50 5.44 -16.68
N ALA A 352 -20.40 4.76 -16.39
CA ALA A 352 -19.17 4.91 -17.16
C ALA A 352 -19.31 4.34 -18.58
N LYS A 353 -19.97 3.17 -18.74
CA LYS A 353 -20.22 2.57 -20.04
C LYS A 353 -21.07 3.49 -20.91
N ASP A 354 -22.22 3.94 -20.40
CA ASP A 354 -23.16 4.75 -21.16
C ASP A 354 -22.53 6.09 -21.60
N ALA A 355 -21.86 6.77 -20.66
CA ALA A 355 -21.19 8.03 -20.94
C ALA A 355 -20.06 7.89 -21.96
N PHE A 356 -19.21 6.88 -21.81
CA PHE A 356 -18.09 6.68 -22.71
C PHE A 356 -18.52 6.17 -24.08
N SER A 357 -19.52 5.30 -24.16
CA SER A 357 -20.11 4.88 -25.44
C SER A 357 -20.68 6.06 -26.22
N LEU A 358 -21.40 6.95 -25.54
CA LEU A 358 -21.92 8.17 -26.19
C LEU A 358 -20.78 9.06 -26.69
N TRP A 359 -19.76 9.29 -25.86
CA TRP A 359 -18.62 10.13 -26.22
C TRP A 359 -17.82 9.54 -27.40
N LEU A 360 -17.55 8.23 -27.41
CA LEU A 360 -16.85 7.54 -28.50
C LEU A 360 -17.57 7.73 -29.83
N ASN A 361 -18.91 7.62 -29.86
CA ASN A 361 -19.71 7.80 -31.05
C ASN A 361 -19.78 9.27 -31.52
N GLN A 362 -19.72 10.22 -30.59
CA GLN A 362 -19.64 11.65 -30.92
C GLN A 362 -18.27 12.06 -31.45
N HIS A 363 -17.19 11.35 -31.04
CA HIS A 363 -15.81 11.62 -31.40
C HIS A 363 -15.16 10.41 -32.08
N ALA A 364 -15.77 9.93 -33.17
CA ALA A 364 -15.43 8.66 -33.79
C ALA A 364 -13.94 8.54 -34.20
N ASP A 365 -13.32 9.63 -34.65
CA ASP A 365 -11.90 9.65 -35.01
C ASP A 365 -11.01 9.42 -33.77
N MET A 366 -11.33 10.07 -32.64
CA MET A 366 -10.64 9.87 -31.37
C MET A 366 -10.89 8.48 -30.80
N GLY A 367 -12.15 8.00 -30.89
CA GLY A 367 -12.52 6.64 -30.52
C GLY A 367 -11.73 5.59 -31.28
N THR A 368 -11.50 5.83 -32.58
CA THR A 368 -10.69 4.95 -33.44
C THR A 368 -9.23 4.92 -32.96
N GLN A 369 -8.63 6.07 -32.66
CA GLN A 369 -7.26 6.13 -32.15
C GLN A 369 -7.09 5.40 -30.80
N ILE A 370 -8.04 5.57 -29.88
CA ILE A 370 -8.05 4.84 -28.60
C ILE A 370 -8.21 3.32 -28.84
N ALA A 371 -9.09 2.94 -29.76
CA ALA A 371 -9.29 1.54 -30.14
C ALA A 371 -8.01 0.94 -30.74
N GLU A 372 -7.35 1.65 -31.65
CA GLU A 372 -6.08 1.23 -32.26
C GLU A 372 -4.98 1.06 -31.22
N LEU A 373 -4.88 1.99 -30.24
CA LEU A 373 -3.95 1.87 -29.13
C LEU A 373 -4.18 0.58 -28.35
N ALA A 374 -5.43 0.28 -27.97
CA ALA A 374 -5.80 -0.95 -27.25
C ALA A 374 -5.60 -2.21 -28.11
N ILE A 375 -5.93 -2.17 -29.40
CA ILE A 375 -5.72 -3.27 -30.35
C ILE A 375 -4.23 -3.57 -30.53
N ASN A 376 -3.38 -2.55 -30.62
CA ASN A 376 -1.95 -2.71 -30.71
C ASN A 376 -1.38 -3.38 -29.45
N LYS A 377 -1.87 -3.00 -28.24
CA LYS A 377 -1.50 -3.63 -26.97
C LYS A 377 -1.96 -5.09 -26.91
N ALA A 378 -3.22 -5.36 -27.32
CA ALA A 378 -3.73 -6.74 -27.46
C ALA A 378 -2.88 -7.56 -28.43
N GLY A 379 -2.48 -6.97 -29.56
CA GLY A 379 -1.58 -7.61 -30.54
C GLY A 379 -0.21 -7.97 -29.94
N ARG A 380 0.36 -7.07 -29.14
CA ARG A 380 1.61 -7.33 -28.41
C ARG A 380 1.43 -8.47 -27.40
N ARG A 381 0.38 -8.42 -26.57
CA ARG A 381 0.03 -9.46 -25.60
C ARG A 381 -0.16 -10.83 -26.27
N LEU A 382 -0.92 -10.89 -27.38
CA LEU A 382 -1.15 -12.13 -28.12
C LEU A 382 0.12 -12.66 -28.80
N LYS A 383 1.00 -11.77 -29.30
CA LYS A 383 2.31 -12.18 -29.85
C LYS A 383 3.20 -12.73 -28.74
N SER A 384 3.22 -12.10 -27.57
CA SER A 384 3.95 -12.57 -26.39
C SER A 384 3.40 -13.91 -25.91
N ALA A 385 2.08 -14.04 -25.78
CA ALA A 385 1.41 -15.29 -25.41
C ALA A 385 1.69 -16.43 -26.43
N LYS A 386 1.69 -16.12 -27.75
CA LYS A 386 2.08 -17.11 -28.78
C LYS A 386 3.56 -17.48 -28.70
N LYS A 387 4.43 -16.55 -28.34
CA LYS A 387 5.85 -16.82 -28.11
C LYS A 387 6.03 -17.70 -26.86
N VAL A 388 5.28 -17.43 -25.79
CA VAL A 388 5.22 -18.22 -24.56
C VAL A 388 4.58 -19.59 -24.81
N ALA A 389 3.45 -19.68 -25.54
CA ALA A 389 2.81 -20.96 -25.90
C ALA A 389 3.67 -21.83 -26.82
N ARG A 390 4.55 -21.23 -27.66
CA ARG A 390 5.56 -21.97 -28.42
C ARG A 390 6.75 -22.43 -27.58
N LYS A 391 6.89 -21.96 -26.35
CA LYS A 391 7.91 -22.33 -25.37
C LYS A 391 7.26 -22.57 -24.01
N LYS A 392 6.24 -23.45 -23.89
CA LYS A 392 5.96 -24.07 -22.59
C LYS A 392 7.17 -24.91 -22.21
N ILE A 393 8.01 -24.34 -21.37
CA ILE A 393 9.26 -24.91 -20.90
C ILE A 393 8.98 -26.11 -20.00
N THR A 394 7.85 -26.10 -19.31
CA THR A 394 7.44 -27.14 -18.35
C THR A 394 6.97 -28.45 -18.99
N GLN A 395 6.71 -28.52 -20.30
CA GLN A 395 6.32 -29.75 -21.02
C GLN A 395 7.46 -30.32 -21.88
N GLY A 396 8.70 -30.07 -21.56
CA GLY A 396 9.88 -30.54 -22.29
C GLY A 396 10.87 -31.28 -21.41
N PRO A 397 11.87 -31.89 -22.01
CA PRO A 397 12.69 -32.91 -21.40
C PRO A 397 13.72 -32.33 -20.41
N ALA A 398 14.04 -33.13 -19.41
CA ALA A 398 15.20 -33.06 -18.53
C ALA A 398 15.33 -31.79 -17.67
N LEU A 399 15.12 -31.97 -16.38
CA LEU A 399 15.54 -31.05 -15.33
C LEU A 399 16.98 -30.56 -15.54
N PRO A 400 17.32 -29.33 -15.10
CA PRO A 400 18.67 -28.81 -15.23
C PRO A 400 19.71 -29.77 -14.67
N GLY A 401 20.75 -30.07 -15.43
CA GLY A 401 21.76 -31.07 -15.04
C GLY A 401 22.53 -30.74 -13.75
N LYS A 402 22.49 -29.46 -13.34
CA LYS A 402 23.06 -28.98 -12.06
C LYS A 402 22.12 -29.12 -10.87
N LEU A 403 20.82 -29.37 -11.09
CA LEU A 403 19.84 -29.58 -10.03
C LEU A 403 20.09 -30.92 -9.33
N ALA A 404 20.29 -30.88 -8.04
CA ALA A 404 20.27 -32.07 -7.19
C ALA A 404 18.89 -32.19 -6.56
N ASP A 405 17.99 -32.90 -7.24
CA ASP A 405 16.59 -33.05 -6.85
C ASP A 405 16.38 -33.90 -5.60
N CYS A 406 15.24 -33.74 -4.94
CA CYS A 406 14.81 -34.58 -3.81
C CYS A 406 14.15 -35.88 -4.31
N ARG A 407 14.05 -36.88 -3.40
CA ARG A 407 13.55 -38.23 -3.73
C ARG A 407 12.11 -38.48 -3.32
N GLY A 408 11.53 -37.60 -2.49
CA GLY A 408 10.16 -37.71 -1.98
C GLY A 408 9.13 -37.19 -2.97
N ASP A 409 7.85 -37.33 -2.60
CA ASP A 409 6.76 -36.73 -3.37
C ASP A 409 6.85 -35.21 -3.32
N LEU A 410 6.89 -34.60 -4.50
CA LEU A 410 7.38 -33.22 -4.67
C LEU A 410 6.46 -32.13 -4.14
N ARG A 411 5.19 -32.44 -3.86
CA ARG A 411 4.19 -31.39 -3.53
C ARG A 411 4.07 -31.07 -2.05
N ASP A 412 4.21 -32.02 -1.15
CA ASP A 412 4.00 -31.78 0.28
C ASP A 412 5.32 -31.64 1.04
N GLY A 413 5.67 -30.39 1.30
CA GLY A 413 6.82 -30.02 2.12
C GLY A 413 8.19 -30.16 1.43
N ALA A 414 8.24 -30.31 0.11
CA ALA A 414 9.51 -30.28 -0.63
C ALA A 414 10.08 -28.85 -0.71
N GLU A 415 11.40 -28.73 -0.65
CA GLU A 415 12.09 -27.45 -0.55
C GLU A 415 13.18 -27.36 -1.62
N LEU A 416 13.23 -26.25 -2.36
CA LEU A 416 14.30 -25.95 -3.29
C LEU A 416 15.20 -24.85 -2.72
N PHE A 417 16.49 -25.13 -2.56
CA PHE A 417 17.48 -24.12 -2.21
C PHE A 417 18.19 -23.62 -3.47
N LEU A 418 18.04 -22.33 -3.75
CA LEU A 418 18.82 -21.60 -4.75
C LEU A 418 20.10 -21.13 -4.05
N VAL A 419 21.24 -21.73 -4.40
CA VAL A 419 22.50 -21.54 -3.68
C VAL A 419 23.50 -20.79 -4.52
N GLU A 420 24.17 -19.80 -3.94
CA GLU A 420 25.23 -19.04 -4.60
C GLU A 420 26.47 -19.89 -4.84
N GLY A 421 26.82 -20.06 -6.13
CA GLY A 421 28.06 -20.69 -6.56
C GLY A 421 28.10 -22.21 -6.43
N ASP A 422 29.03 -22.81 -7.18
CA ASP A 422 29.23 -24.28 -7.21
C ASP A 422 29.86 -24.79 -5.89
N SER A 423 30.70 -23.99 -5.23
CA SER A 423 31.39 -24.37 -3.98
C SER A 423 30.37 -24.53 -2.83
N ALA A 424 29.58 -23.47 -2.54
CA ALA A 424 28.54 -23.55 -1.53
C ALA A 424 27.43 -24.55 -1.93
N GLY A 425 27.13 -24.66 -3.23
CA GLY A 425 26.25 -25.69 -3.76
C GLY A 425 26.73 -27.11 -3.47
N GLY A 426 28.04 -27.35 -3.48
CA GLY A 426 28.67 -28.62 -3.09
C GLY A 426 28.46 -28.97 -1.62
N SER A 427 28.71 -28.01 -0.72
CA SER A 427 28.46 -28.15 0.72
C SER A 427 26.97 -28.35 1.02
N ALA A 428 26.08 -27.58 0.36
CA ALA A 428 24.65 -27.70 0.51
C ALA A 428 24.11 -29.06 0.01
N LYS A 429 24.64 -29.61 -1.09
CA LYS A 429 24.29 -30.96 -1.59
C LYS A 429 24.66 -32.06 -0.59
N GLN A 430 25.72 -31.88 0.18
CA GLN A 430 26.10 -32.81 1.25
C GLN A 430 25.30 -32.62 2.53
N ALA A 431 24.96 -31.36 2.86
CA ALA A 431 24.20 -30.98 4.06
C ALA A 431 22.74 -31.36 3.99
N ARG A 432 22.12 -31.36 2.81
CA ARG A 432 20.69 -31.50 2.59
C ARG A 432 20.07 -32.82 3.09
N ASP A 433 18.83 -32.80 3.46
CA ASP A 433 18.01 -34.00 3.50
C ASP A 433 17.53 -34.36 2.10
N ARG A 434 17.95 -35.52 1.61
CA ARG A 434 17.65 -35.96 0.24
C ARG A 434 16.20 -36.36 0.00
N HIS A 435 15.41 -36.51 1.06
CA HIS A 435 14.01 -36.87 0.91
C HIS A 435 13.15 -35.68 0.47
N TYR A 436 13.41 -34.49 1.01
CA TYR A 436 12.56 -33.33 0.75
C TYR A 436 13.31 -32.05 0.34
N GLN A 437 14.66 -32.06 0.32
CA GLN A 437 15.43 -30.88 -0.07
C GLN A 437 16.15 -31.09 -1.41
N ALA A 438 15.94 -30.15 -2.32
CA ALA A 438 16.62 -30.02 -3.61
C ALA A 438 17.58 -28.83 -3.58
N ILE A 439 18.68 -28.91 -4.32
CA ILE A 439 19.71 -27.87 -4.45
C ILE A 439 19.90 -27.50 -5.90
N LEU A 440 19.76 -26.22 -6.20
CA LEU A 440 20.12 -25.64 -7.50
C LEU A 440 21.23 -24.61 -7.31
N PRO A 441 22.51 -24.92 -7.61
CA PRO A 441 23.56 -23.92 -7.57
C PRO A 441 23.43 -22.95 -8.74
N LEU A 442 23.61 -21.65 -8.45
CA LEU A 442 23.61 -20.58 -9.45
C LEU A 442 25.06 -20.17 -9.79
N ARG A 443 25.33 -19.92 -11.05
CA ARG A 443 26.68 -19.52 -11.47
C ARG A 443 26.85 -18.01 -11.45
N GLY A 444 27.30 -17.48 -10.31
CA GLY A 444 27.54 -16.03 -10.12
C GLY A 444 26.27 -15.21 -10.08
N LYS A 445 26.42 -13.91 -10.32
CA LYS A 445 25.29 -12.94 -10.31
C LYS A 445 24.36 -13.21 -11.48
N ILE A 446 23.08 -13.43 -11.19
CA ILE A 446 22.06 -13.55 -12.23
C ILE A 446 21.83 -12.21 -12.92
N LEU A 447 21.21 -12.23 -14.08
CA LEU A 447 20.80 -11.03 -14.79
C LEU A 447 19.92 -10.15 -13.91
N ASN A 448 20.19 -8.83 -13.88
CA ASN A 448 19.23 -7.89 -13.31
C ASN A 448 17.99 -7.85 -14.19
N THR A 449 16.92 -8.46 -13.70
CA THR A 449 15.67 -8.64 -14.45
C THR A 449 14.70 -7.48 -14.27
N TRP A 450 15.03 -6.48 -13.44
CA TRP A 450 14.10 -5.42 -13.10
C TRP A 450 13.65 -4.59 -14.31
N GLU A 451 14.53 -4.34 -15.27
CA GLU A 451 14.23 -3.64 -16.52
C GLU A 451 14.00 -4.58 -17.73
N VAL A 452 13.91 -5.89 -17.48
CA VAL A 452 13.73 -6.91 -18.53
C VAL A 452 12.27 -7.35 -18.56
N SER A 453 11.72 -7.55 -19.77
CA SER A 453 10.36 -8.08 -19.91
C SER A 453 10.33 -9.59 -19.65
N SER A 454 9.19 -10.11 -19.20
CA SER A 454 8.99 -11.54 -18.93
C SER A 454 9.25 -12.43 -20.16
N ASP A 455 9.08 -11.89 -21.37
CA ASP A 455 9.36 -12.61 -22.62
C ASP A 455 10.86 -12.84 -22.87
N THR A 456 11.68 -11.89 -22.42
CA THR A 456 13.13 -11.91 -22.67
C THR A 456 13.91 -12.46 -21.48
N VAL A 457 13.31 -12.54 -20.31
CA VAL A 457 13.97 -12.99 -19.07
C VAL A 457 14.48 -14.43 -19.19
N LEU A 458 13.76 -15.29 -19.90
CA LEU A 458 14.14 -16.70 -20.15
C LEU A 458 15.28 -16.88 -21.14
N SER A 459 15.79 -15.81 -21.75
CA SER A 459 17.01 -15.87 -22.55
C SER A 459 18.26 -16.07 -21.69
N SER A 460 18.19 -15.78 -20.39
CA SER A 460 19.23 -16.14 -19.42
C SER A 460 19.11 -17.61 -19.03
N GLN A 461 20.21 -18.36 -19.18
CA GLN A 461 20.26 -19.79 -18.86
C GLN A 461 19.94 -20.06 -17.39
N GLU A 462 20.41 -19.20 -16.47
CA GLU A 462 20.17 -19.34 -15.04
C GLU A 462 18.70 -19.21 -14.71
N ILE A 463 18.01 -18.23 -15.31
CA ILE A 463 16.58 -18.00 -15.07
C ILE A 463 15.74 -19.09 -15.71
N HIS A 464 16.13 -19.54 -16.90
CA HIS A 464 15.52 -20.68 -17.55
C HIS A 464 15.63 -21.95 -16.69
N ASP A 465 16.82 -22.21 -16.11
CA ASP A 465 17.02 -23.34 -15.21
C ASP A 465 16.18 -23.23 -13.93
N ILE A 466 16.03 -22.01 -13.36
CA ILE A 466 15.15 -21.77 -12.21
C ILE A 466 13.70 -22.09 -12.60
N ALA A 467 13.18 -21.53 -13.71
CA ALA A 467 11.81 -21.74 -14.16
C ALA A 467 11.49 -23.23 -14.36
N ILE A 468 12.39 -23.98 -15.02
CA ILE A 468 12.24 -25.44 -15.18
C ILE A 468 12.28 -26.16 -13.84
N ALA A 469 13.21 -25.80 -12.94
CA ALA A 469 13.33 -26.44 -11.64
C ALA A 469 12.07 -26.26 -10.80
N ILE A 470 11.51 -25.05 -10.75
CA ILE A 470 10.29 -24.76 -9.97
C ILE A 470 9.02 -25.27 -10.63
N GLY A 471 9.01 -25.44 -11.96
CA GLY A 471 7.83 -25.88 -12.72
C GLY A 471 6.82 -24.77 -13.02
N VAL A 472 7.21 -23.48 -12.92
CA VAL A 472 6.34 -22.32 -13.14
C VAL A 472 6.97 -21.39 -14.16
N ASP A 473 6.19 -20.97 -15.14
CA ASP A 473 6.62 -20.00 -16.16
C ASP A 473 6.53 -18.55 -15.64
N PRO A 474 7.45 -17.64 -16.05
CA PRO A 474 7.36 -16.23 -15.69
C PRO A 474 6.01 -15.59 -16.07
N ALA A 475 5.47 -14.76 -15.19
CA ALA A 475 4.18 -14.11 -15.31
C ALA A 475 2.97 -15.08 -15.41
N SER A 476 3.12 -16.30 -14.90
CA SER A 476 2.03 -17.26 -14.75
C SER A 476 1.40 -17.14 -13.36
N ASP A 477 0.06 -17.11 -13.32
CA ASP A 477 -0.72 -17.22 -12.08
C ASP A 477 -1.08 -18.68 -11.77
N ASP A 478 -0.77 -19.60 -12.70
CA ASP A 478 -1.03 -21.04 -12.55
C ASP A 478 0.14 -21.73 -11.83
N LEU A 479 -0.10 -22.13 -10.60
CA LEU A 479 0.85 -22.84 -9.75
C LEU A 479 0.60 -24.36 -9.71
N SER A 480 -0.25 -24.90 -10.59
CA SER A 480 -0.62 -26.33 -10.59
C SER A 480 0.57 -27.27 -10.82
N GLU A 481 1.59 -26.80 -11.55
CA GLU A 481 2.82 -27.54 -11.86
C GLU A 481 3.99 -27.21 -10.92
N LEU A 482 3.75 -26.40 -9.85
CA LEU A 482 4.76 -26.06 -8.85
C LEU A 482 5.31 -27.32 -8.20
N ARG A 483 6.64 -27.47 -8.20
CA ARG A 483 7.33 -28.68 -7.76
C ARG A 483 7.74 -28.67 -6.29
N TYR A 484 7.90 -27.48 -5.69
CA TYR A 484 8.39 -27.33 -4.32
C TYR A 484 7.47 -26.42 -3.51
N ASP A 485 7.17 -26.83 -2.28
CA ASP A 485 6.38 -26.05 -1.32
C ASP A 485 7.11 -24.78 -0.86
N LYS A 486 8.47 -24.87 -0.73
CA LYS A 486 9.31 -23.74 -0.36
C LYS A 486 10.47 -23.56 -1.34
N ILE A 487 10.68 -22.31 -1.74
CA ILE A 487 11.84 -21.90 -2.53
C ILE A 487 12.68 -21.00 -1.61
N CYS A 488 13.87 -21.48 -1.23
CA CYS A 488 14.74 -20.84 -0.26
C CYS A 488 15.95 -20.23 -0.97
N ILE A 489 16.17 -18.94 -0.84
CA ILE A 489 17.36 -18.24 -1.35
C ILE A 489 18.45 -18.40 -0.30
N LEU A 490 19.59 -18.95 -0.68
CA LEU A 490 20.75 -19.17 0.19
C LEU A 490 21.98 -18.54 -0.45
N ALA A 491 22.37 -17.38 0.04
CA ALA A 491 23.51 -16.59 -0.40
C ALA A 491 24.47 -16.34 0.75
N ASP A 492 25.72 -15.99 0.42
CA ASP A 492 26.74 -15.59 1.38
C ASP A 492 26.28 -14.32 2.14
N ALA A 493 26.73 -14.16 3.37
CA ALA A 493 26.39 -13.00 4.19
C ALA A 493 27.26 -11.76 3.90
N ASP A 494 28.04 -11.78 2.82
CA ASP A 494 28.83 -10.64 2.37
C ASP A 494 28.06 -9.72 1.39
N SER A 495 28.69 -8.64 0.94
CA SER A 495 28.09 -7.67 0.04
C SER A 495 27.70 -8.25 -1.32
N ASP A 496 28.45 -9.25 -1.80
CA ASP A 496 28.17 -9.90 -3.09
C ASP A 496 27.00 -10.86 -2.98
N GLY A 497 26.93 -11.65 -1.90
CA GLY A 497 25.81 -12.55 -1.63
C GLY A 497 24.50 -11.79 -1.36
N LEU A 498 24.54 -10.68 -0.63
CA LEU A 498 23.38 -9.80 -0.46
C LEU A 498 22.89 -9.21 -1.79
N HIS A 499 23.82 -8.88 -2.70
CA HIS A 499 23.45 -8.44 -4.05
C HIS A 499 22.79 -9.57 -4.86
N ILE A 500 23.32 -10.79 -4.80
CA ILE A 500 22.73 -11.95 -5.47
C ILE A 500 21.35 -12.25 -4.91
N ALA A 501 21.18 -12.25 -3.59
CA ALA A 501 19.89 -12.43 -2.95
C ALA A 501 18.88 -11.36 -3.42
N THR A 502 19.30 -10.09 -3.48
CA THR A 502 18.45 -8.98 -3.98
C THR A 502 18.03 -9.20 -5.44
N LEU A 503 18.94 -9.65 -6.31
CA LEU A 503 18.60 -9.94 -7.71
C LEU A 503 17.63 -11.12 -7.85
N ILE A 504 17.75 -12.14 -7.02
CA ILE A 504 16.83 -13.28 -7.00
C ILE A 504 15.46 -12.83 -6.45
N CYS A 505 15.42 -12.07 -5.37
CA CYS A 505 14.16 -11.49 -4.85
C CYS A 505 13.46 -10.65 -5.94
N ALA A 506 14.23 -9.80 -6.65
CA ALA A 506 13.69 -8.98 -7.75
C ALA A 506 13.14 -9.84 -8.90
N LEU A 507 13.80 -10.93 -9.24
CA LEU A 507 13.33 -11.90 -10.23
C LEU A 507 11.95 -12.44 -9.83
N PHE A 508 11.79 -12.89 -8.59
CA PHE A 508 10.53 -13.48 -8.13
C PHE A 508 9.43 -12.43 -7.98
N VAL A 509 9.70 -11.29 -7.37
CA VAL A 509 8.74 -10.19 -7.20
C VAL A 509 8.20 -9.72 -8.55
N LYS A 510 9.03 -9.61 -9.57
CA LYS A 510 8.63 -9.08 -10.86
C LYS A 510 8.07 -10.13 -11.82
N HIS A 511 8.65 -11.32 -11.85
CA HIS A 511 8.35 -12.32 -12.87
C HIS A 511 7.61 -13.55 -12.36
N PHE A 512 7.54 -13.75 -11.05
CA PHE A 512 6.80 -14.84 -10.41
C PHE A 512 5.98 -14.34 -9.20
N PRO A 513 5.21 -13.25 -9.35
CA PRO A 513 4.49 -12.65 -8.22
C PRO A 513 3.55 -13.64 -7.53
N ALA A 514 2.89 -14.53 -8.28
CA ALA A 514 2.00 -15.55 -7.73
C ALA A 514 2.69 -16.48 -6.71
N LEU A 515 4.00 -16.75 -6.86
CA LEU A 515 4.76 -17.54 -5.88
C LEU A 515 5.04 -16.77 -4.59
N VAL A 516 5.23 -15.46 -4.69
CA VAL A 516 5.43 -14.59 -3.52
C VAL A 516 4.11 -14.41 -2.79
N ASP A 517 3.04 -14.09 -3.50
CA ASP A 517 1.68 -13.91 -2.94
C ASP A 517 1.14 -15.19 -2.28
N ALA A 518 1.50 -16.37 -2.81
CA ALA A 518 1.16 -17.66 -2.23
C ALA A 518 2.09 -18.07 -1.06
N GLY A 519 3.12 -17.27 -0.75
CA GLY A 519 3.99 -17.49 0.40
C GLY A 519 5.03 -18.61 0.21
N HIS A 520 5.42 -18.92 -1.03
CA HIS A 520 6.38 -20.00 -1.34
C HIS A 520 7.84 -19.55 -1.29
N LEU A 521 8.14 -18.23 -1.20
CA LEU A 521 9.50 -17.70 -1.29
C LEU A 521 10.06 -17.34 0.09
N PHE A 522 11.29 -17.78 0.36
CA PHE A 522 12.00 -17.59 1.62
C PHE A 522 13.45 -17.18 1.38
N VAL A 523 14.01 -16.40 2.32
CA VAL A 523 15.44 -16.14 2.41
C VAL A 523 16.00 -16.90 3.62
N ALA A 524 17.00 -17.74 3.40
CA ALA A 524 17.67 -18.45 4.47
C ALA A 524 18.72 -17.54 5.12
N MET A 525 18.80 -17.58 6.45
CA MET A 525 19.68 -16.77 7.26
C MET A 525 20.78 -17.63 7.89
N PRO A 526 21.91 -17.83 7.18
CA PRO A 526 23.06 -18.54 7.76
C PRO A 526 23.71 -17.66 8.85
N PRO A 527 24.29 -18.27 9.90
CA PRO A 527 24.97 -17.53 10.96
C PRO A 527 26.29 -16.94 10.45
N LEU A 528 26.63 -15.73 10.95
CA LEU A 528 27.93 -15.11 10.73
C LEU A 528 29.00 -15.58 11.70
N TYR A 529 28.60 -16.02 12.89
CA TYR A 529 29.55 -16.37 13.95
C TYR A 529 29.23 -17.74 14.53
N ARG A 530 30.30 -18.46 14.83
CA ARG A 530 30.31 -19.64 15.69
C ARG A 530 31.08 -19.31 16.96
N VAL A 531 30.51 -19.67 18.11
CA VAL A 531 31.09 -19.47 19.44
C VAL A 531 31.21 -20.81 20.15
N ASP A 532 32.44 -21.28 20.33
CA ASP A 532 32.73 -22.51 21.05
C ASP A 532 33.03 -22.20 22.52
N VAL A 533 32.24 -22.71 23.45
CA VAL A 533 32.39 -22.53 24.89
C VAL A 533 32.60 -23.90 25.55
N GLY A 534 33.81 -24.38 25.57
CA GLY A 534 34.15 -25.73 26.05
C GLY A 534 33.62 -26.81 25.09
N LYS A 535 32.53 -27.49 25.42
CA LYS A 535 31.89 -28.49 24.55
C LYS A 535 30.61 -27.98 23.92
N GLU A 536 30.16 -26.80 24.31
CA GLU A 536 28.94 -26.18 23.80
C GLU A 536 29.27 -25.31 22.58
N VAL A 537 28.46 -25.40 21.54
CA VAL A 537 28.58 -24.64 20.32
C VAL A 537 27.35 -23.76 20.19
N HIS A 538 27.56 -22.48 20.01
CA HIS A 538 26.50 -21.51 19.74
C HIS A 538 26.75 -20.84 18.40
N TYR A 539 25.65 -20.41 17.75
CA TYR A 539 25.71 -19.70 16.47
C TYR A 539 24.99 -18.37 16.61
N ALA A 540 25.55 -17.29 16.04
CA ALA A 540 24.96 -15.97 16.01
C ALA A 540 24.81 -15.47 14.58
N LEU A 541 23.66 -14.86 14.26
CA LEU A 541 23.40 -14.28 12.95
C LEU A 541 24.18 -12.98 12.74
N ASP A 542 24.31 -12.19 13.79
CA ASP A 542 24.90 -10.86 13.78
C ASP A 542 25.73 -10.57 15.04
N GLU A 543 26.27 -9.35 15.12
CA GLU A 543 27.07 -8.92 16.26
C GLU A 543 26.23 -8.78 17.55
N SER A 544 24.96 -8.40 17.46
CA SER A 544 24.08 -8.27 18.61
C SER A 544 23.81 -9.63 19.27
N GLU A 545 23.53 -10.66 18.47
CA GLU A 545 23.39 -12.04 18.98
C GLU A 545 24.72 -12.57 19.54
N LEU A 546 25.85 -12.23 18.91
CA LEU A 546 27.16 -12.59 19.38
C LEU A 546 27.42 -11.99 20.78
N GLU A 547 27.19 -10.69 20.96
CA GLU A 547 27.33 -10.01 22.25
C GLU A 547 26.44 -10.64 23.32
N HIS A 548 25.20 -10.97 22.96
CA HIS A 548 24.26 -11.62 23.87
C HIS A 548 24.74 -13.01 24.30
N ILE A 549 25.29 -13.80 23.38
CA ILE A 549 25.90 -15.11 23.70
C ILE A 549 27.09 -14.92 24.61
N LEU A 550 27.99 -13.97 24.31
CA LEU A 550 29.21 -13.72 25.11
C LEU A 550 28.88 -13.23 26.53
N ALA A 551 27.85 -12.41 26.68
CA ALA A 551 27.40 -11.93 27.99
C ALA A 551 26.89 -13.07 28.89
N ASN A 552 26.41 -14.15 28.33
CA ASN A 552 25.91 -15.32 29.06
C ASN A 552 26.97 -16.42 29.26
N VAL A 553 28.22 -16.22 28.79
CA VAL A 553 29.32 -17.18 29.00
C VAL A 553 29.80 -17.06 30.46
N PRO A 554 29.83 -18.20 31.22
CA PRO A 554 30.35 -18.17 32.59
C PRO A 554 31.81 -17.69 32.64
N GLY A 555 32.13 -16.77 33.54
CA GLY A 555 33.43 -16.08 33.61
C GLY A 555 34.65 -17.00 33.77
N ASN A 556 34.46 -18.28 34.06
CA ASN A 556 35.50 -19.30 34.14
C ASN A 556 35.76 -20.08 32.83
N LYS A 557 34.97 -19.82 31.77
CA LYS A 557 35.13 -20.46 30.46
C LYS A 557 35.62 -19.43 29.43
N LYS A 558 36.55 -19.87 28.54
CA LYS A 558 36.97 -19.06 27.40
C LYS A 558 36.07 -19.40 26.21
N ALA A 559 35.54 -18.37 25.56
CA ALA A 559 34.84 -18.48 24.29
C ALA A 559 35.84 -18.36 23.14
N GLN A 560 35.76 -19.25 22.18
CA GLN A 560 36.49 -19.15 20.93
C GLN A 560 35.48 -18.76 19.83
N ILE A 561 35.72 -17.62 19.17
CA ILE A 561 34.85 -17.07 18.15
C ILE A 561 35.45 -17.34 16.78
N THR A 562 34.65 -17.89 15.88
CA THR A 562 34.99 -18.07 14.46
C THR A 562 33.95 -17.29 13.64
N ARG A 563 34.42 -16.39 12.76
CA ARG A 563 33.54 -15.67 11.82
C ARG A 563 33.56 -16.40 10.47
N PHE A 564 32.38 -16.71 9.94
CA PHE A 564 32.23 -17.21 8.59
C PHE A 564 32.17 -16.05 7.59
N LYS A 565 33.02 -16.07 6.57
CA LYS A 565 33.01 -15.06 5.50
C LYS A 565 32.03 -15.42 4.40
N GLY A 566 31.69 -16.71 4.29
CA GLY A 566 30.72 -17.22 3.31
C GLY A 566 30.38 -18.69 3.58
N LEU A 567 29.37 -19.18 2.89
CA LEU A 567 28.84 -20.55 2.99
C LEU A 567 29.90 -21.63 2.63
N GLY A 568 30.85 -21.27 1.80
CA GLY A 568 31.96 -22.17 1.41
C GLY A 568 32.94 -22.46 2.55
N GLU A 569 32.96 -21.67 3.62
CA GLU A 569 33.79 -21.90 4.81
C GLU A 569 33.09 -22.79 5.85
N MET A 570 31.80 -23.03 5.70
CA MET A 570 31.04 -23.92 6.57
C MET A 570 31.18 -25.36 6.14
N SER A 571 31.41 -26.25 7.10
CA SER A 571 31.30 -27.69 6.82
C SER A 571 29.85 -28.07 6.49
N ALA A 572 29.65 -29.18 5.79
CA ALA A 572 28.30 -29.67 5.47
C ALA A 572 27.46 -29.95 6.72
N GLU A 573 28.09 -30.31 7.84
CA GLU A 573 27.41 -30.55 9.11
C GLU A 573 26.96 -29.20 9.75
N GLN A 574 27.84 -28.21 9.78
CA GLN A 574 27.50 -26.86 10.26
C GLN A 574 26.36 -26.24 9.43
N LEU A 575 26.43 -26.34 8.10
CA LEU A 575 25.39 -25.84 7.22
C LEU A 575 24.07 -26.57 7.41
N ARG A 576 24.11 -27.89 7.68
CA ARG A 576 22.93 -28.68 8.02
C ARG A 576 22.30 -28.16 9.31
N GLU A 577 23.08 -28.09 10.39
CA GLU A 577 22.59 -27.74 11.71
C GLU A 577 22.02 -26.32 11.80
N THR A 578 22.60 -25.37 11.10
CA THR A 578 22.25 -23.94 11.25
C THR A 578 21.24 -23.44 10.22
N THR A 579 21.28 -24.00 8.98
CA THR A 579 20.61 -23.35 7.84
C THR A 579 19.65 -24.28 7.10
N MET A 580 19.87 -25.60 7.13
CA MET A 580 19.03 -26.51 6.34
C MET A 580 18.07 -27.36 7.17
N ASN A 581 18.40 -27.69 8.42
CA ASN A 581 17.52 -28.46 9.30
C ASN A 581 16.31 -27.62 9.69
N ARG A 582 15.11 -28.19 9.52
CA ARG A 582 13.82 -27.54 9.80
C ARG A 582 13.67 -27.05 11.23
N ASP A 583 14.26 -27.77 12.19
CA ASP A 583 14.10 -27.50 13.61
C ASP A 583 15.00 -26.35 14.12
N THR A 584 16.09 -26.05 13.40
CA THR A 584 17.14 -25.13 13.89
C THR A 584 17.43 -23.97 12.97
N ARG A 585 17.02 -24.06 11.70
CA ARG A 585 17.23 -23.01 10.70
C ARG A 585 16.34 -21.80 10.93
N ARG A 586 16.78 -20.66 10.39
CA ARG A 586 15.98 -19.44 10.30
C ARG A 586 15.70 -19.12 8.85
N LEU A 587 14.40 -18.99 8.52
CA LEU A 587 13.92 -18.58 7.20
C LEU A 587 13.06 -17.32 7.38
N VAL A 588 13.30 -16.33 6.54
CA VAL A 588 12.47 -15.14 6.41
C VAL A 588 11.60 -15.32 5.17
N GLN A 589 10.29 -15.35 5.34
CA GLN A 589 9.34 -15.39 4.23
C GLN A 589 9.32 -14.04 3.52
N LEU A 590 9.35 -14.06 2.21
CA LEU A 590 9.15 -12.86 1.40
C LEU A 590 7.64 -12.62 1.27
N ASP A 591 7.24 -11.41 1.58
CA ASP A 591 5.87 -10.93 1.48
C ASP A 591 5.81 -9.63 0.67
N MET A 592 4.68 -9.35 0.05
CA MET A 592 4.41 -8.12 -0.72
C MET A 592 3.19 -7.39 -0.16
N ASP A 593 3.23 -7.03 1.12
CA ASP A 593 2.13 -6.31 1.79
C ASP A 593 1.80 -4.97 1.10
N ASP A 594 2.80 -4.28 0.59
CA ASP A 594 2.67 -3.02 -0.16
C ASP A 594 3.38 -3.13 -1.51
N MET A 595 2.61 -3.46 -2.55
CA MET A 595 3.08 -3.60 -3.92
C MET A 595 3.68 -2.28 -4.47
N ILE A 596 3.11 -1.11 -4.09
CA ILE A 596 3.57 0.20 -4.57
C ILE A 596 4.92 0.52 -3.94
N LEU A 597 5.02 0.36 -2.62
CA LEU A 597 6.27 0.58 -1.90
C LEU A 597 7.35 -0.39 -2.36
N THR A 598 7.03 -1.68 -2.50
CA THR A 598 7.95 -2.72 -2.98
C THR A 598 8.49 -2.36 -4.36
N ASN A 599 7.62 -2.01 -5.32
CA ASN A 599 8.04 -1.60 -6.66
C ASN A 599 8.90 -0.33 -6.63
N SER A 600 8.53 0.67 -5.82
CA SER A 600 9.29 1.91 -5.70
C SER A 600 10.70 1.69 -5.14
N VAL A 601 10.83 0.84 -4.11
CA VAL A 601 12.12 0.52 -3.49
C VAL A 601 12.97 -0.31 -4.45
N MET A 602 12.40 -1.34 -5.08
CA MET A 602 13.12 -2.19 -6.04
C MET A 602 13.54 -1.40 -7.29
N ASP A 603 12.69 -0.48 -7.77
CA ASP A 603 13.05 0.43 -8.87
C ASP A 603 14.22 1.34 -8.48
N MET A 604 14.15 1.96 -7.31
CA MET A 604 15.25 2.78 -6.79
C MET A 604 16.55 1.99 -6.66
N LEU A 605 16.50 0.72 -6.19
CA LEU A 605 17.68 -0.12 -6.01
C LEU A 605 18.26 -0.64 -7.33
N LEU A 606 17.43 -1.01 -8.32
CA LEU A 606 17.82 -1.84 -9.44
C LEU A 606 17.74 -1.16 -10.81
N ALA A 607 16.90 -0.11 -10.98
CA ALA A 607 16.78 0.56 -12.27
C ALA A 607 18.03 1.39 -12.59
N LYS A 608 18.53 1.26 -13.83
CA LYS A 608 19.75 1.97 -14.29
C LYS A 608 19.57 3.49 -14.21
N LYS A 609 18.38 3.99 -14.55
CA LYS A 609 18.05 5.41 -14.54
C LYS A 609 18.06 6.07 -13.15
N ARG A 610 17.99 5.27 -12.07
CA ARG A 610 17.91 5.75 -10.69
C ARG A 610 19.26 5.82 -9.96
N ALA A 611 20.39 5.84 -10.70
CA ALA A 611 21.73 5.89 -10.11
C ALA A 611 21.97 7.14 -9.23
N SER A 612 21.45 8.31 -9.65
CA SER A 612 21.52 9.55 -8.87
C SER A 612 20.74 9.45 -7.56
N ASP A 613 19.58 8.81 -7.61
CA ASP A 613 18.71 8.66 -6.44
C ASP A 613 19.34 7.70 -5.41
N ARG A 614 19.96 6.61 -5.88
CA ARG A 614 20.74 5.71 -5.01
C ARG A 614 21.91 6.43 -4.34
N LYS A 615 22.62 7.29 -5.09
CA LYS A 615 23.70 8.09 -4.53
C LYS A 615 23.20 9.00 -3.42
N SER A 616 22.13 9.75 -3.68
CA SER A 616 21.51 10.63 -2.69
C SER A 616 21.00 9.85 -1.47
N TRP A 617 20.38 8.68 -1.70
CA TRP A 617 19.92 7.81 -0.61
C TRP A 617 21.07 7.31 0.27
N LEU A 618 22.19 6.90 -0.35
CA LEU A 618 23.40 6.47 0.39
C LEU A 618 24.05 7.63 1.15
N GLU A 619 24.09 8.83 0.58
CA GLU A 619 24.63 10.03 1.26
C GLU A 619 23.80 10.41 2.50
N HIS A 620 22.46 10.17 2.46
CA HIS A 620 21.58 10.50 3.59
C HIS A 620 21.42 9.39 4.62
N LYS A 621 21.56 8.13 4.22
CA LYS A 621 21.28 6.96 5.09
C LYS A 621 22.43 5.98 5.24
N GLY A 622 23.55 6.19 4.54
CA GLY A 622 24.68 5.25 4.58
C GLY A 622 25.33 5.07 5.95
N ASN A 623 25.23 6.09 6.81
CA ASN A 623 25.70 6.04 8.18
C ASN A 623 24.78 5.24 9.13
N LEU A 624 23.63 4.78 8.65
CA LEU A 624 22.73 3.88 9.38
C LEU A 624 23.04 2.40 9.11
N ALA A 625 23.91 2.12 8.14
CA ALA A 625 24.34 0.75 7.87
C ALA A 625 25.30 0.31 9.01
N VAL A 626 24.95 -0.78 9.66
CA VAL A 626 25.87 -1.52 10.55
C VAL A 626 26.75 -2.36 9.63
N ILE A 627 28.04 -1.99 9.52
CA ILE A 627 29.04 -2.68 8.67
C ILE A 627 29.71 -3.78 9.48
#